data_e9f393de59b4f5409a6ce81da5fb7fbb
#
_entry.id   e9f393de59b4f5409a6ce81da5fb7fbb
#
_cell.length_a   1.000
_cell.length_b   1.000
_cell.length_c   1.000
_cell.angle_alpha   90.00
_cell.angle_beta   90.00
_cell.angle_gamma   90.00
#
_symmetry.space_group_name_H-M   'P 1'
#
loop_
_entity.id
_entity.type
_entity.pdbx_description
1 polymer ?
#
loop_
_entity_poly.entity_id
_entity_poly.type
_entity_poly.pdbx_seq_one_letter_code
_entity_poly.pdbx_strand_id
1 'polypeptide(L)'
;MSQEIKVTGMVLQAGNIGEYDKRIVLLTKERGRISAFARGAKKATSQYAAACQPFTFGEFSLYEGKNSFNLMWAGVENYFDTLKKDLDLIYYASYFCELASYLTRENNDELEILKLLYQTLRALEKKTIDIELVRCIYEIKILALYGIGIEASRCVKCGSREDLIWFDARESGVVCNKCEHGKVKVSPATLYLSLIHISEPTRLLS
;
A
#
# COMPACT_ATOMS: atom_id res chain seq x y z
N MET A 1 -27.60 14.89 3.37
CA MET A 1 -27.29 16.04 2.48
C MET A 1 -26.14 15.59 1.60
N SER A 2 -26.23 15.82 0.31
CA SER A 2 -25.14 15.51 -0.63
C SER A 2 -24.13 16.67 -0.59
N GLN A 3 -22.86 16.37 -0.44
CA GLN A 3 -21.80 17.35 -0.24
C GLN A 3 -20.64 17.08 -1.20
N GLU A 4 -20.02 18.16 -1.69
CA GLU A 4 -18.73 18.07 -2.36
C GLU A 4 -17.62 17.92 -1.32
N ILE A 5 -16.74 16.94 -1.52
CA ILE A 5 -15.56 16.68 -0.68
C ILE A 5 -14.31 16.69 -1.54
N LYS A 6 -13.21 17.19 -0.99
CA LYS A 6 -11.87 17.09 -1.58
C LYS A 6 -11.06 16.06 -0.80
N VAL A 7 -10.40 15.17 -1.54
CA VAL A 7 -9.56 14.13 -0.95
C VAL A 7 -8.23 14.05 -1.70
N THR A 8 -7.15 13.80 -0.96
CA THR A 8 -5.83 13.51 -1.53
C THR A 8 -5.61 12.00 -1.46
N GLY A 9 -5.27 11.38 -2.58
CA GLY A 9 -5.14 9.94 -2.60
C GLY A 9 -4.57 9.35 -3.88
N MET A 10 -4.58 8.03 -3.92
CA MET A 10 -4.07 7.22 -5.03
C MET A 10 -5.16 6.32 -5.59
N VAL A 11 -5.24 6.24 -6.91
CA VAL A 11 -6.09 5.25 -7.60
C VAL A 11 -5.44 3.87 -7.47
N LEU A 12 -6.07 3.00 -6.68
CA LEU A 12 -5.61 1.61 -6.50
C LEU A 12 -6.04 0.72 -7.66
N GLN A 13 -7.29 0.91 -8.10
CA GLN A 13 -7.91 0.08 -9.14
C GLN A 13 -8.85 0.92 -10.00
N ALA A 14 -8.98 0.55 -11.27
CA ALA A 14 -9.95 1.13 -12.18
C ALA A 14 -10.61 0.03 -13.02
N GLY A 15 -11.93 0.00 -13.02
CA GLY A 15 -12.74 -0.94 -13.79
C GLY A 15 -13.71 -0.21 -14.71
N ASN A 16 -14.04 -0.82 -15.85
CA ASN A 16 -15.04 -0.28 -16.75
C ASN A 16 -16.45 -0.59 -16.23
N ILE A 17 -17.34 0.39 -16.29
CA ILE A 17 -18.77 0.23 -16.01
C ILE A 17 -19.57 0.78 -17.17
N GLY A 18 -20.47 -0.04 -17.71
CA GLY A 18 -21.24 0.35 -18.87
C GLY A 18 -20.36 0.72 -20.07
N GLU A 19 -20.90 1.56 -20.93
CA GLU A 19 -20.27 1.90 -22.21
C GLU A 19 -19.18 2.96 -22.06
N TYR A 20 -19.41 4.01 -21.22
CA TYR A 20 -18.56 5.19 -21.17
C TYR A 20 -17.95 5.49 -19.80
N ASP A 21 -18.34 4.77 -18.76
CA ASP A 21 -17.98 5.10 -17.40
C ASP A 21 -16.88 4.17 -16.83
N LYS A 22 -16.18 4.66 -15.81
CA LYS A 22 -15.27 3.87 -14.98
C LYS A 22 -15.69 3.92 -13.52
N ARG A 23 -15.40 2.83 -12.81
CA ARG A 23 -15.35 2.82 -11.35
C ARG A 23 -13.88 2.81 -10.93
N ILE A 24 -13.52 3.74 -10.06
CA ILE A 24 -12.18 3.80 -9.46
C ILE A 24 -12.27 3.49 -7.98
N VAL A 25 -11.24 2.82 -7.46
CA VAL A 25 -11.01 2.64 -6.02
C VAL A 25 -9.86 3.54 -5.63
N LEU A 26 -10.09 4.45 -4.70
CA LEU A 26 -9.13 5.41 -4.19
C LEU A 26 -8.75 5.04 -2.76
N LEU A 27 -7.46 5.04 -2.46
CA LEU A 27 -6.96 5.13 -1.09
C LEU A 27 -6.69 6.60 -0.80
N THR A 28 -7.39 7.16 0.18
CA THR A 28 -7.37 8.59 0.46
C THR A 28 -6.91 8.88 1.89
N LYS A 29 -6.35 10.06 2.08
CA LYS A 29 -5.94 10.58 3.39
C LYS A 29 -7.16 10.83 4.29
N GLU A 30 -8.24 11.40 3.74
CA GLU A 30 -9.35 11.96 4.50
C GLU A 30 -10.48 10.96 4.76
N ARG A 31 -10.62 9.92 3.92
CA ARG A 31 -11.75 9.00 3.92
C ARG A 31 -11.36 7.51 3.85
N GLY A 32 -10.05 7.20 3.99
CA GLY A 32 -9.58 5.84 3.80
C GLY A 32 -9.82 5.32 2.39
N ARG A 33 -10.21 4.06 2.24
CA ARG A 33 -10.45 3.45 0.92
C ARG A 33 -11.90 3.62 0.48
N ILE A 34 -12.13 4.40 -0.57
CA ILE A 34 -13.45 4.68 -1.13
C ILE A 34 -13.57 4.24 -2.59
N SER A 35 -14.80 4.09 -3.07
CA SER A 35 -15.09 3.85 -4.50
C SER A 35 -15.85 5.03 -5.09
N ALA A 36 -15.42 5.48 -6.28
CA ALA A 36 -16.07 6.58 -6.99
C ALA A 36 -16.37 6.20 -8.44
N PHE A 37 -17.46 6.73 -8.97
CA PHE A 37 -17.83 6.64 -10.39
C PHE A 37 -17.28 7.84 -11.15
N ALA A 38 -16.55 7.57 -12.20
CA ALA A 38 -16.03 8.58 -13.13
C ALA A 38 -16.83 8.50 -14.44
N ARG A 39 -17.85 9.35 -14.54
CA ARG A 39 -18.76 9.37 -15.69
C ARG A 39 -18.06 9.86 -16.95
N GLY A 40 -18.25 9.17 -18.04
CA GLY A 40 -17.65 9.48 -19.33
C GLY A 40 -16.13 9.29 -19.39
N ALA A 41 -15.50 8.66 -18.37
CA ALA A 41 -14.04 8.52 -18.30
C ALA A 41 -13.43 7.60 -19.38
N LYS A 42 -14.25 6.85 -20.13
CA LYS A 42 -13.82 6.05 -21.28
C LYS A 42 -13.89 6.80 -22.61
N LYS A 43 -14.56 7.95 -22.67
CA LYS A 43 -14.62 8.72 -23.91
C LYS A 43 -13.24 9.25 -24.27
N ALA A 44 -12.90 9.24 -25.55
CA ALA A 44 -11.60 9.72 -26.05
C ALA A 44 -11.30 11.18 -25.66
N THR A 45 -12.34 12.00 -25.52
CA THR A 45 -12.27 13.40 -25.14
C THR A 45 -12.35 13.64 -23.63
N SER A 46 -12.34 12.57 -22.83
CA SER A 46 -12.52 12.70 -21.37
C SER A 46 -11.29 13.28 -20.69
N GLN A 47 -11.47 14.35 -19.96
CA GLN A 47 -10.44 14.94 -19.08
C GLN A 47 -10.06 13.99 -17.91
N TYR A 48 -10.89 12.99 -17.61
CA TYR A 48 -10.66 12.02 -16.51
C TYR A 48 -9.97 10.75 -16.97
N ALA A 49 -9.80 10.52 -18.27
CA ALA A 49 -9.29 9.25 -18.79
C ALA A 49 -7.92 8.87 -18.21
N ALA A 50 -7.01 9.84 -18.13
CA ALA A 50 -5.68 9.67 -17.55
C ALA A 50 -5.72 9.62 -16.02
N ALA A 51 -6.50 10.50 -15.39
CA ALA A 51 -6.61 10.59 -13.92
C ALA A 51 -7.23 9.34 -13.28
N CYS A 52 -8.06 8.60 -14.03
CA CYS A 52 -8.70 7.36 -13.59
C CYS A 52 -7.89 6.09 -13.90
N GLN A 53 -6.59 6.20 -14.10
CA GLN A 53 -5.72 5.03 -14.27
C GLN A 53 -5.14 4.61 -12.91
N PRO A 54 -4.86 3.30 -12.70
CA PRO A 54 -4.14 2.83 -11.52
C PRO A 54 -2.82 3.58 -11.33
N PHE A 55 -2.40 3.68 -10.08
CA PHE A 55 -1.19 4.37 -9.59
C PHE A 55 -1.25 5.90 -9.63
N THR A 56 -2.26 6.50 -10.28
CA THR A 56 -2.39 7.96 -10.32
C THR A 56 -2.60 8.52 -8.91
N PHE A 57 -1.75 9.47 -8.52
CA PHE A 57 -1.80 10.17 -7.24
C PHE A 57 -2.10 11.65 -7.44
N GLY A 58 -2.95 12.21 -6.57
CA GLY A 58 -3.30 13.62 -6.61
C GLY A 58 -4.50 13.97 -5.76
N GLU A 59 -5.09 15.14 -6.01
CA GLU A 59 -6.30 15.63 -5.38
C GLU A 59 -7.52 15.30 -6.24
N PHE A 60 -8.58 14.82 -5.61
CA PHE A 60 -9.84 14.48 -6.26
C PHE A 60 -11.00 15.22 -5.57
N SER A 61 -11.82 15.93 -6.36
CA SER A 61 -13.09 16.46 -5.89
C SER A 61 -14.20 15.45 -6.21
N LEU A 62 -14.90 15.05 -5.17
CA LEU A 62 -15.93 14.03 -5.23
C LEU A 62 -17.26 14.59 -4.73
N TYR A 63 -18.34 14.22 -5.39
CA TYR A 63 -19.69 14.46 -4.90
C TYR A 63 -20.16 13.22 -4.13
N GLU A 64 -20.41 13.40 -2.83
CA GLU A 64 -20.91 12.34 -1.96
C GLU A 64 -22.43 12.22 -2.13
N GLY A 65 -22.87 11.16 -2.81
CA GLY A 65 -24.27 10.79 -2.95
C GLY A 65 -24.72 9.87 -1.79
N LYS A 66 -25.96 9.38 -1.89
CA LYS A 66 -26.54 8.51 -0.85
C LYS A 66 -25.76 7.22 -0.60
N ASN A 67 -25.23 6.59 -1.66
CA ASN A 67 -24.58 5.29 -1.61
C ASN A 67 -23.30 5.22 -2.45
N SER A 68 -22.79 6.34 -2.97
CA SER A 68 -21.62 6.34 -3.85
C SER A 68 -21.04 7.73 -4.01
N PHE A 69 -19.74 7.77 -4.32
CA PHE A 69 -19.04 8.98 -4.73
C PHE A 69 -19.04 9.11 -6.25
N ASN A 70 -19.13 10.33 -6.75
CA ASN A 70 -18.98 10.65 -8.16
C ASN A 70 -17.80 11.61 -8.35
N LEU A 71 -16.89 11.29 -9.26
CA LEU A 71 -15.75 12.15 -9.58
C LEU A 71 -16.23 13.40 -10.31
N MET A 72 -15.89 14.57 -9.75
CA MET A 72 -16.22 15.88 -10.31
C MET A 72 -15.00 16.55 -10.92
N TRP A 73 -13.82 16.34 -10.31
CA TRP A 73 -12.58 16.93 -10.77
C TRP A 73 -11.39 16.12 -10.25
N ALA A 74 -10.25 16.15 -10.96
CA ALA A 74 -9.01 15.52 -10.54
C ALA A 74 -7.81 16.39 -10.92
N GLY A 75 -7.00 16.76 -9.94
CA GLY A 75 -5.69 17.41 -10.08
C GLY A 75 -4.58 16.41 -9.82
N VAL A 76 -3.95 15.91 -10.89
CA VAL A 76 -2.95 14.84 -10.78
C VAL A 76 -1.57 15.44 -10.50
N GLU A 77 -0.93 14.94 -9.45
CA GLU A 77 0.44 15.30 -9.08
C GLU A 77 1.47 14.30 -9.65
N ASN A 78 1.10 13.01 -9.68
CA ASN A 78 1.97 11.95 -10.21
C ASN A 78 1.17 10.86 -10.92
N TYR A 79 1.54 10.57 -12.17
CA TYR A 79 0.95 9.49 -12.97
C TYR A 79 1.68 8.16 -12.83
N PHE A 80 2.89 8.16 -12.28
CA PHE A 80 3.78 6.99 -12.22
C PHE A 80 3.96 6.32 -13.60
N ASP A 81 4.16 7.13 -14.64
CA ASP A 81 4.20 6.65 -16.03
C ASP A 81 5.40 5.73 -16.31
N THR A 82 6.47 5.86 -15.55
CA THR A 82 7.64 4.97 -15.65
C THR A 82 7.28 3.53 -15.31
N LEU A 83 6.42 3.32 -14.31
CA LEU A 83 5.96 1.98 -13.92
C LEU A 83 5.16 1.30 -15.03
N LYS A 84 4.39 2.09 -15.80
CA LYS A 84 3.52 1.58 -16.86
C LYS A 84 4.26 1.12 -18.12
N LYS A 85 5.56 1.38 -18.22
CA LYS A 85 6.41 1.03 -19.37
C LYS A 85 7.18 -0.29 -19.17
N ASP A 86 7.11 -0.88 -18.00
CA ASP A 86 7.86 -2.07 -17.62
C ASP A 86 6.90 -3.09 -17.00
N LEU A 87 6.83 -4.28 -17.59
CA LEU A 87 5.84 -5.30 -17.21
C LEU A 87 6.04 -5.78 -15.77
N ASP A 88 7.28 -5.97 -15.34
CA ASP A 88 7.57 -6.41 -13.98
C ASP A 88 7.14 -5.34 -12.97
N LEU A 89 7.43 -4.05 -13.26
CA LEU A 89 7.02 -2.95 -12.40
C LEU A 89 5.49 -2.82 -12.31
N ILE A 90 4.74 -3.05 -13.41
CA ILE A 90 3.27 -3.06 -13.38
C ILE A 90 2.76 -4.16 -12.45
N TYR A 91 3.31 -5.38 -12.53
CA TYR A 91 2.88 -6.48 -11.67
C TYR A 91 3.13 -6.18 -10.19
N TYR A 92 4.33 -5.72 -9.83
CA TYR A 92 4.63 -5.36 -8.44
C TYR A 92 3.80 -4.19 -7.94
N ALA A 93 3.65 -3.12 -8.73
CA ALA A 93 2.81 -1.98 -8.37
C ALA A 93 1.34 -2.38 -8.19
N SER A 94 0.81 -3.25 -9.07
CA SER A 94 -0.55 -3.78 -8.97
C SER A 94 -0.72 -4.62 -7.71
N TYR A 95 0.24 -5.49 -7.40
CA TYR A 95 0.25 -6.29 -6.18
C TYR A 95 0.23 -5.40 -4.92
N PHE A 96 1.04 -4.34 -4.88
CA PHE A 96 1.05 -3.42 -3.74
C PHE A 96 -0.26 -2.66 -3.58
N CYS A 97 -0.86 -2.22 -4.67
CA CYS A 97 -2.19 -1.60 -4.66
C CYS A 97 -3.29 -2.57 -4.22
N GLU A 98 -3.22 -3.84 -4.63
CA GLU A 98 -4.18 -4.86 -4.25
C GLU A 98 -4.10 -5.16 -2.76
N LEU A 99 -2.88 -5.34 -2.22
CA LEU A 99 -2.65 -5.57 -0.80
C LEU A 99 -3.12 -4.37 0.04
N ALA A 100 -2.80 -3.13 -0.37
CA ALA A 100 -3.33 -1.94 0.28
C ALA A 100 -4.87 -1.91 0.23
N SER A 101 -5.47 -2.23 -0.92
CA SER A 101 -6.92 -2.29 -1.07
C SER A 101 -7.56 -3.34 -0.16
N TYR A 102 -6.91 -4.48 0.04
CA TYR A 102 -7.42 -5.55 0.91
C TYR A 102 -7.40 -5.16 2.39
N LEU A 103 -6.33 -4.49 2.85
CA LEU A 103 -6.13 -4.17 4.25
C LEU A 103 -6.82 -2.88 4.71
N THR A 104 -7.16 -1.97 3.79
CA THR A 104 -7.74 -0.66 4.12
C THR A 104 -9.27 -0.64 4.03
N ARG A 105 -9.90 0.28 4.75
CA ARG A 105 -11.37 0.42 4.82
C ARG A 105 -11.81 1.86 4.65
N GLU A 106 -13.09 2.05 4.36
CA GLU A 106 -13.71 3.36 4.30
C GLU A 106 -13.84 3.96 5.71
N ASN A 107 -13.65 5.27 5.81
CA ASN A 107 -13.72 6.08 7.03
C ASN A 107 -12.70 5.69 8.13
N ASN A 108 -11.65 4.94 7.79
CA ASN A 108 -10.50 4.73 8.66
C ASN A 108 -9.40 5.75 8.33
N ASP A 109 -8.56 6.03 9.31
CA ASP A 109 -7.31 6.77 9.09
C ASP A 109 -6.28 5.82 8.44
N GLU A 110 -6.12 5.95 7.13
CA GLU A 110 -5.22 5.12 6.34
C GLU A 110 -4.03 5.92 5.78
N LEU A 111 -3.73 7.07 6.39
CA LEU A 111 -2.68 7.98 5.92
C LEU A 111 -1.31 7.30 5.83
N GLU A 112 -0.94 6.50 6.84
CA GLU A 112 0.37 5.84 6.88
C GLU A 112 0.48 4.75 5.81
N ILE A 113 -0.60 4.03 5.51
CA ILE A 113 -0.64 3.06 4.41
C ILE A 113 -0.56 3.78 3.05
N LEU A 114 -1.24 4.90 2.90
CA LEU A 114 -1.14 5.73 1.68
C LEU A 114 0.29 6.23 1.46
N LYS A 115 0.94 6.75 2.50
CA LYS A 115 2.35 7.19 2.44
C LYS A 115 3.29 6.05 2.09
N LEU A 116 3.13 4.89 2.75
CA LEU A 116 3.93 3.70 2.48
C LEU A 116 3.80 3.27 1.02
N LEU A 117 2.57 3.18 0.51
CA LEU A 117 2.30 2.81 -0.89
C LEU A 117 2.96 3.80 -1.85
N TYR A 118 2.76 5.12 -1.65
CA TYR A 118 3.37 6.16 -2.49
C TYR A 118 4.89 6.05 -2.52
N GLN A 119 5.54 5.91 -1.36
CA GLN A 119 6.99 5.77 -1.26
C GLN A 119 7.49 4.49 -1.92
N THR A 120 6.75 3.38 -1.79
CA THR A 120 7.08 2.10 -2.43
C THR A 120 7.05 2.21 -3.95
N LEU A 121 6.00 2.83 -4.52
CA LEU A 121 5.94 3.07 -5.96
C LEU A 121 7.07 4.00 -6.45
N ARG A 122 7.44 5.02 -5.66
CA ARG A 122 8.61 5.86 -5.96
C ARG A 122 9.94 5.08 -5.92
N ALA A 123 10.09 4.14 -4.99
CA ALA A 123 11.26 3.27 -4.94
C ALA A 123 11.36 2.37 -6.18
N LEU A 124 10.23 1.82 -6.64
CA LEU A 124 10.17 1.06 -7.90
C LEU A 124 10.60 1.91 -9.11
N GLU A 125 10.12 3.17 -9.21
CA GLU A 125 10.52 4.06 -10.31
C GLU A 125 12.01 4.34 -10.33
N LYS A 126 12.61 4.58 -9.16
CA LYS A 126 14.05 4.90 -9.04
C LYS A 126 14.97 3.73 -9.40
N LYS A 127 14.48 2.49 -9.25
CA LYS A 127 15.26 1.25 -9.52
C LYS A 127 16.62 1.18 -8.80
N THR A 128 16.76 1.87 -7.66
CA THR A 128 18.02 1.90 -6.88
C THR A 128 18.12 0.75 -5.88
N ILE A 129 17.00 0.07 -5.63
CA ILE A 129 16.88 -1.05 -4.70
C ILE A 129 16.35 -2.24 -5.50
N ASP A 130 16.85 -3.42 -5.18
CA ASP A 130 16.33 -4.67 -5.77
C ASP A 130 14.84 -4.81 -5.54
N ILE A 131 14.10 -5.20 -6.58
CA ILE A 131 12.63 -5.23 -6.59
C ILE A 131 12.06 -6.22 -5.56
N GLU A 132 12.75 -7.36 -5.36
CA GLU A 132 12.35 -8.34 -4.34
C GLU A 132 12.55 -7.79 -2.92
N LEU A 133 13.60 -6.99 -2.72
CA LEU A 133 13.82 -6.32 -1.43
C LEU A 133 12.76 -5.24 -1.19
N VAL A 134 12.37 -4.46 -2.21
CA VAL A 134 11.25 -3.50 -2.11
C VAL A 134 9.97 -4.21 -1.69
N ARG A 135 9.68 -5.38 -2.30
CA ARG A 135 8.52 -6.21 -1.94
C ARG A 135 8.56 -6.64 -0.48
N CYS A 136 9.67 -7.24 -0.03
CA CYS A 136 9.81 -7.69 1.35
C CYS A 136 9.63 -6.54 2.35
N ILE A 137 10.22 -5.38 2.07
CA ILE A 137 10.07 -4.19 2.92
C ILE A 137 8.62 -3.74 2.98
N TYR A 138 7.94 -3.67 1.84
CA TYR A 138 6.54 -3.27 1.78
C TYR A 138 5.63 -4.22 2.58
N GLU A 139 5.79 -5.54 2.38
CA GLU A 139 4.99 -6.56 3.08
C GLU A 139 5.17 -6.48 4.60
N ILE A 140 6.40 -6.37 5.09
CA ILE A 140 6.68 -6.24 6.53
C ILE A 140 6.04 -4.97 7.08
N LYS A 141 6.20 -3.84 6.40
CA LYS A 141 5.68 -2.54 6.86
C LYS A 141 4.16 -2.46 6.84
N ILE A 142 3.52 -2.92 5.78
CA ILE A 142 2.06 -2.85 5.70
C ILE A 142 1.39 -3.75 6.73
N LEU A 143 1.96 -4.93 7.00
CA LEU A 143 1.47 -5.81 8.07
C LEU A 143 1.67 -5.19 9.46
N ALA A 144 2.81 -4.54 9.70
CA ALA A 144 3.05 -3.82 10.94
C ALA A 144 2.05 -2.67 11.15
N LEU A 145 1.77 -1.87 10.10
CA LEU A 145 0.77 -0.80 10.14
C LEU A 145 -0.65 -1.33 10.34
N TYR A 146 -0.94 -2.50 9.82
CA TYR A 146 -2.24 -3.17 10.02
C TYR A 146 -2.38 -3.81 11.42
N GLY A 147 -1.31 -3.82 12.22
CA GLY A 147 -1.30 -4.38 13.57
C GLY A 147 -0.98 -5.87 13.65
N ILE A 148 -0.53 -6.48 12.56
CA ILE A 148 -0.08 -7.88 12.49
C ILE A 148 1.45 -7.89 12.32
N GLY A 149 2.14 -7.21 13.23
CA GLY A 149 3.60 -7.13 13.19
C GLY A 149 4.26 -8.42 13.64
N ILE A 150 5.45 -8.68 13.10
CA ILE A 150 6.32 -9.75 13.55
C ILE A 150 7.06 -9.30 14.81
N GLU A 151 7.07 -10.11 15.88
CA GLU A 151 7.92 -9.85 17.03
C GLU A 151 9.37 -10.27 16.70
N ALA A 152 10.23 -9.29 16.44
CA ALA A 152 11.62 -9.52 16.06
C ALA A 152 12.63 -9.09 17.14
N SER A 153 12.16 -8.47 18.25
CA SER A 153 13.02 -7.90 19.28
C SER A 153 13.30 -8.85 20.45
N ARG A 154 12.48 -9.88 20.64
CA ARG A 154 12.56 -10.82 21.76
C ARG A 154 11.98 -12.18 21.38
N CYS A 155 12.43 -13.21 22.09
CA CYS A 155 11.88 -14.56 21.96
C CYS A 155 10.40 -14.57 22.35
N VAL A 156 9.52 -15.01 21.43
CA VAL A 156 8.06 -15.10 21.69
C VAL A 156 7.70 -16.15 22.75
N LYS A 157 8.62 -17.08 23.08
CA LYS A 157 8.37 -18.13 24.09
C LYS A 157 8.83 -17.75 25.48
N CYS A 158 10.03 -17.14 25.66
CA CYS A 158 10.59 -16.85 26.97
C CYS A 158 10.92 -15.37 27.21
N GLY A 159 10.75 -14.49 26.22
CA GLY A 159 11.03 -13.07 26.32
C GLY A 159 12.52 -12.70 26.26
N SER A 160 13.45 -13.66 26.13
CA SER A 160 14.89 -13.38 26.00
C SER A 160 15.16 -12.55 24.73
N ARG A 161 16.14 -11.64 24.84
CA ARG A 161 16.64 -10.84 23.70
C ARG A 161 17.95 -11.38 23.11
N GLU A 162 18.45 -12.46 23.67
CA GLU A 162 19.70 -13.08 23.29
C GLU A 162 19.48 -14.33 22.42
N ASP A 163 20.44 -14.62 21.54
CA ASP A 163 20.47 -15.83 20.69
C ASP A 163 19.16 -16.03 19.88
N LEU A 164 18.61 -14.95 19.34
CA LEU A 164 17.42 -15.00 18.48
C LEU A 164 17.82 -15.46 17.08
N ILE A 165 17.72 -16.76 16.83
CA ILE A 165 18.20 -17.38 15.58
C ILE A 165 17.14 -18.18 14.84
N TRP A 166 15.96 -18.36 15.40
CA TRP A 166 14.87 -19.11 14.79
C TRP A 166 13.64 -18.22 14.58
N PHE A 167 12.87 -18.48 13.53
CA PHE A 167 11.58 -17.86 13.28
C PHE A 167 10.46 -18.90 13.38
N ASP A 168 9.44 -18.59 14.16
CA ASP A 168 8.22 -19.37 14.27
C ASP A 168 7.06 -18.61 13.61
N ALA A 169 6.61 -19.09 12.44
CA ALA A 169 5.52 -18.47 11.69
C ALA A 169 4.16 -18.57 12.40
N ARG A 170 3.97 -19.58 13.28
CA ARG A 170 2.70 -19.74 14.02
C ARG A 170 2.58 -18.72 15.13
N GLU A 171 3.70 -18.43 15.79
CA GLU A 171 3.77 -17.43 16.86
C GLU A 171 4.08 -16.01 16.31
N SER A 172 4.22 -15.89 14.97
CA SER A 172 4.55 -14.62 14.28
C SER A 172 5.77 -13.90 14.88
N GLY A 173 6.83 -14.64 15.21
CA GLY A 173 7.99 -14.03 15.84
C GLY A 173 9.24 -14.89 15.93
N VAL A 174 10.29 -14.28 16.50
CA VAL A 174 11.59 -14.92 16.68
C VAL A 174 11.66 -15.75 17.95
N VAL A 175 12.45 -16.82 17.91
CA VAL A 175 12.67 -17.74 19.04
C VAL A 175 14.17 -17.88 19.28
N CYS A 176 14.56 -17.86 20.56
CA CYS A 176 15.95 -18.08 20.95
C CYS A 176 16.35 -19.56 20.86
N ASN A 177 17.67 -19.80 20.78
CA ASN A 177 18.22 -21.14 20.65
C ASN A 177 17.89 -22.08 21.83
N LYS A 178 17.57 -21.52 23.01
CA LYS A 178 17.22 -22.32 24.21
C LYS A 178 15.78 -22.85 24.17
N CYS A 179 14.88 -22.14 23.50
CA CYS A 179 13.44 -22.45 23.49
C CYS A 179 13.05 -23.38 22.35
N GLU A 180 13.77 -23.36 21.26
CA GLU A 180 13.48 -24.21 20.11
C GLU A 180 14.69 -24.36 19.20
N HIS A 181 14.80 -25.54 18.60
CA HIS A 181 15.64 -25.80 17.44
C HIS A 181 14.71 -25.74 16.20
N GLY A 182 14.40 -24.53 15.78
CA GLY A 182 13.26 -24.23 14.93
C GLY A 182 13.40 -24.60 13.47
N LYS A 183 12.35 -24.31 12.73
CA LYS A 183 12.15 -24.72 11.34
C LYS A 183 12.80 -23.75 10.33
N VAL A 184 12.91 -22.47 10.65
CA VAL A 184 13.50 -21.45 9.78
C VAL A 184 14.56 -20.68 10.57
N LYS A 185 15.81 -20.78 10.12
CA LYS A 185 16.92 -20.04 10.73
C LYS A 185 16.95 -18.61 10.19
N VAL A 186 17.11 -17.64 11.07
CA VAL A 186 17.16 -16.21 10.74
C VAL A 186 18.57 -15.69 10.95
N SER A 187 19.09 -14.93 9.96
CA SER A 187 20.38 -14.29 10.10
C SER A 187 20.29 -13.02 10.97
N PRO A 188 21.38 -12.60 11.64
CA PRO A 188 21.40 -11.32 12.35
C PRO A 188 21.04 -10.12 11.45
N ALA A 189 21.45 -10.15 10.17
CA ALA A 189 21.11 -9.13 9.19
C ALA A 189 19.59 -9.07 8.92
N THR A 190 18.95 -10.22 8.77
CA THR A 190 17.48 -10.31 8.59
C THR A 190 16.74 -9.75 9.81
N LEU A 191 17.18 -10.09 11.02
CA LEU A 191 16.60 -9.55 12.26
C LEU A 191 16.76 -8.04 12.34
N TYR A 192 17.93 -7.52 12.04
CA TYR A 192 18.22 -6.09 12.06
C TYR A 192 17.34 -5.33 11.06
N LEU A 193 17.23 -5.82 9.82
CA LEU A 193 16.34 -5.24 8.81
C LEU A 193 14.88 -5.27 9.26
N SER A 194 14.41 -6.39 9.81
CA SER A 194 13.03 -6.50 10.30
C SER A 194 12.74 -5.49 11.42
N LEU A 195 13.66 -5.32 12.38
CA LEU A 195 13.52 -4.37 13.47
C LEU A 195 13.43 -2.92 12.97
N ILE A 196 14.31 -2.51 12.05
CA ILE A 196 14.30 -1.15 11.48
C ILE A 196 12.96 -0.89 10.77
N HIS A 197 12.49 -1.83 9.97
CA HIS A 197 11.27 -1.64 9.18
C HIS A 197 9.99 -1.70 10.02
N ILE A 198 10.00 -2.42 11.15
CA ILE A 198 8.87 -2.47 12.09
C ILE A 198 8.85 -1.22 12.98
N SER A 199 10.00 -0.76 13.48
CA SER A 199 10.07 0.38 14.41
C SER A 199 9.91 1.74 13.74
N GLU A 200 10.31 1.88 12.46
CA GLU A 200 10.20 3.14 11.71
C GLU A 200 9.54 2.90 10.33
N PRO A 201 8.22 2.65 10.29
CA PRO A 201 7.55 2.23 9.05
C PRO A 201 7.63 3.23 7.90
N THR A 202 7.86 4.52 8.17
CA THR A 202 7.82 5.57 7.12
C THR A 202 9.18 6.07 6.65
N ARG A 203 10.30 5.78 7.36
CA ARG A 203 11.57 6.48 7.16
C ARG A 203 12.50 5.98 6.04
N LEU A 204 12.37 4.77 5.55
CA LEU A 204 13.40 4.13 4.69
C LEU A 204 13.11 4.07 3.19
N LEU A 205 12.01 4.66 2.72
CA LEU A 205 11.71 4.78 1.28
C LEU A 205 11.80 6.24 0.76
N SER A 206 12.24 7.14 1.61
CA SER A 206 12.40 8.57 1.25
C SER A 206 13.78 8.89 0.64
#